data_cb8c494c5a0a4ded8d6bef88d35582c0
#
_entry.id   cb8c494c5a0a4ded8d6bef88d35582c0
#
_cell.length_a   1.000
_cell.length_b   1.000
_cell.length_c   1.000
_cell.angle_alpha   90.00
_cell.angle_beta   90.00
_cell.angle_gamma   90.00
#
_symmetry.space_group_name_H-M   'P 1'
#
loop_
_entity.id
_entity.type
_entity.pdbx_description
1 polymer ?
#
loop_
_entity_poly.entity_id
_entity_poly.type
_entity_poly.pdbx_seq_one_letter_code
_entity_poly.pdbx_strand_id
1 'polypeptide(L)'
;MKRLIECVPNFSEGRDMHIIKQITDQIESVEGVSLLDVDPGAATNRTVVTMVGEPELVIEAAFLAVKKASELIDMRKHKGEHPRMGATDVCPLIPVANISMEETVEYARKLAERIGNELNISVYCYENAAFKPERANLANCRAGEYEGLAEKFTRAEWKPDFGPDKLNEKAGATAVGARDFLVAFNVNLNTTSTRRANAIAFDVRERGRVKREGNPITGKIVKDEKGNQVYIPGSLKAVKAIGWFIEEYGVAQISMNLTNIGITPVHIAFDEVCRKAEARGIRVTGSELVGLIPLKALTDAGKYFLEKQQRSLGVDEAELIKIAVKSMGLDELKPFDPHEKIIEYKLAADAGHKKLIDFTVAGFAHETASESPAPGGGSVSAYLGALGASLATMVANLSSHKRGWDDRWKFFSDWAEKGQKLKDQLLFMVDEDTNAFNRIMDAFGLPKKSEADKQTRKEAIEAASKYAIEVPLKVMELSLSSMELIEAMAEMGNPNSVSDAGVGAICARAAVNGAFLNVKINAAGIDDRSFADQMVQKGAQVMQQATEAERRILEKVEAIIQKQA
;
A
#
# COMPACT_ATOMS: atom_id res chain seq x y z
N MET A 1 15.05 -1.81 6.89
CA MET A 1 13.86 -2.00 6.01
C MET A 1 14.22 -1.48 4.63
N LYS A 2 13.92 -2.24 3.57
CA LYS A 2 14.21 -1.85 2.19
C LYS A 2 13.43 -0.60 1.80
N ARG A 3 14.06 0.31 1.06
CA ARG A 3 13.39 1.43 0.41
C ARG A 3 12.72 0.90 -0.84
N LEU A 4 11.45 1.24 -1.07
CA LEU A 4 10.70 0.79 -2.24
C LEU A 4 10.06 1.96 -2.95
N ILE A 5 10.22 1.97 -4.28
CA ILE A 5 9.48 2.85 -5.19
C ILE A 5 8.72 2.03 -6.23
N GLU A 6 7.59 2.55 -6.64
CA GLU A 6 6.86 2.08 -7.82
C GLU A 6 7.23 2.96 -9.02
N CYS A 7 7.31 2.36 -10.20
CA CYS A 7 7.38 3.08 -11.46
C CYS A 7 6.25 2.61 -12.38
N VAL A 8 5.55 3.57 -13.00
CA VAL A 8 4.38 3.28 -13.86
C VAL A 8 4.58 3.90 -15.24
N PRO A 9 5.56 3.39 -16.04
CA PRO A 9 5.75 3.87 -17.39
C PRO A 9 4.57 3.53 -18.29
N ASN A 10 4.29 4.42 -19.23
CA ASN A 10 3.25 4.21 -20.21
C ASN A 10 3.87 4.28 -21.61
N PHE A 11 3.73 3.20 -22.35
CA PHE A 11 4.29 3.03 -23.68
C PHE A 11 3.22 3.22 -24.77
N SER A 12 3.56 3.86 -25.87
CA SER A 12 2.66 4.11 -27.00
C SER A 12 2.59 2.90 -27.94
N GLU A 13 2.21 1.75 -27.37
CA GLU A 13 1.87 0.51 -28.03
C GLU A 13 0.88 -0.25 -27.16
N GLY A 14 -0.24 -0.66 -27.69
CA GLY A 14 -1.29 -1.39 -26.96
C GLY A 14 -1.94 -2.49 -27.77
N ARG A 15 -1.36 -2.85 -28.92
CA ARG A 15 -1.93 -3.80 -29.89
C ARG A 15 -1.00 -4.95 -30.19
N ASP A 16 0.29 -4.69 -30.35
CA ASP A 16 1.30 -5.71 -30.61
C ASP A 16 1.91 -6.24 -29.31
N MET A 17 1.38 -7.37 -28.83
CA MET A 17 1.84 -8.03 -27.60
C MET A 17 3.31 -8.47 -27.68
N HIS A 18 3.87 -8.67 -28.87
CA HIS A 18 5.27 -9.04 -29.04
C HIS A 18 6.20 -7.85 -28.75
N ILE A 19 5.81 -6.63 -29.16
CA ILE A 19 6.53 -5.40 -28.82
C ILE A 19 6.44 -5.16 -27.31
N ILE A 20 5.22 -5.27 -26.76
CA ILE A 20 4.98 -5.06 -25.31
C ILE A 20 5.86 -6.05 -24.51
N LYS A 21 5.86 -7.33 -24.87
CA LYS A 21 6.67 -8.33 -24.20
C LYS A 21 8.16 -8.03 -24.24
N GLN A 22 8.71 -7.61 -25.37
CA GLN A 22 10.12 -7.24 -25.45
C GLN A 22 10.49 -6.06 -24.54
N ILE A 23 9.56 -5.12 -24.32
CA ILE A 23 9.75 -4.01 -23.39
C ILE A 23 9.71 -4.51 -21.94
N THR A 24 8.73 -5.35 -21.59
CA THR A 24 8.59 -5.89 -20.22
C THR A 24 9.70 -6.89 -19.87
N ASP A 25 10.22 -7.65 -20.81
CA ASP A 25 11.39 -8.53 -20.61
C ASP A 25 12.63 -7.74 -20.15
N GLN A 26 12.77 -6.46 -20.54
CA GLN A 26 13.85 -5.61 -20.02
C GLN A 26 13.66 -5.29 -18.54
N ILE A 27 12.44 -5.14 -18.09
CA ILE A 27 12.13 -4.89 -16.67
C ILE A 27 12.45 -6.14 -15.86
N GLU A 28 11.98 -7.30 -16.32
CA GLU A 28 12.18 -8.61 -15.67
C GLU A 28 13.65 -9.04 -15.66
N SER A 29 14.49 -8.50 -16.57
CA SER A 29 15.93 -8.78 -16.59
C SER A 29 16.72 -8.15 -15.44
N VAL A 30 16.13 -7.21 -14.70
CA VAL A 30 16.77 -6.54 -13.56
C VAL A 30 16.39 -7.27 -12.27
N GLU A 31 17.31 -8.04 -11.74
CA GLU A 31 17.10 -8.77 -10.48
C GLU A 31 16.76 -7.81 -9.34
N GLY A 32 15.72 -8.12 -8.58
CA GLY A 32 15.22 -7.28 -7.48
C GLY A 32 14.16 -6.25 -7.88
N VAL A 33 13.71 -6.27 -9.14
CA VAL A 33 12.53 -5.52 -9.61
C VAL A 33 11.39 -6.50 -9.90
N SER A 34 10.23 -6.27 -9.33
CA SER A 34 9.00 -7.04 -9.59
C SER A 34 8.13 -6.32 -10.62
N LEU A 35 7.82 -6.99 -11.73
CA LEU A 35 6.82 -6.55 -12.71
C LEU A 35 5.42 -6.94 -12.18
N LEU A 36 4.63 -5.96 -11.72
CA LEU A 36 3.36 -6.24 -11.04
C LEU A 36 2.16 -6.28 -11.98
N ASP A 37 2.17 -5.44 -13.04
CA ASP A 37 1.01 -5.35 -13.94
C ASP A 37 1.44 -4.89 -15.33
N VAL A 38 0.74 -5.41 -16.35
CA VAL A 38 0.86 -5.02 -17.76
C VAL A 38 -0.54 -4.88 -18.32
N ASP A 39 -0.99 -3.65 -18.56
CA ASP A 39 -2.36 -3.34 -19.00
C ASP A 39 -2.35 -2.72 -20.41
N PRO A 40 -2.52 -3.54 -21.47
CA PRO A 40 -2.58 -3.06 -22.84
C PRO A 40 -3.97 -2.58 -23.23
N GLY A 41 -4.06 -1.36 -23.74
CA GLY A 41 -5.28 -0.74 -24.25
C GLY A 41 -5.28 -0.64 -25.78
N ALA A 42 -6.01 -1.49 -26.49
CA ALA A 42 -6.02 -1.53 -27.95
C ALA A 42 -6.62 -0.25 -28.59
N ALA A 43 -7.69 0.32 -28.03
CA ALA A 43 -8.31 1.56 -28.51
C ALA A 43 -7.39 2.78 -28.32
N THR A 44 -6.81 2.89 -27.14
CA THR A 44 -5.86 3.95 -26.80
C THR A 44 -4.51 3.77 -27.47
N ASN A 45 -4.21 2.57 -27.96
CA ASN A 45 -2.92 2.11 -28.46
C ASN A 45 -1.78 2.47 -27.50
N ARG A 46 -1.93 2.02 -26.25
CA ARG A 46 -1.07 2.36 -25.12
C ARG A 46 -1.07 1.25 -24.12
N THR A 47 0.07 0.95 -23.52
CA THR A 47 0.21 0.00 -22.41
C THR A 47 0.69 0.74 -21.17
N VAL A 48 0.02 0.50 -20.07
CA VAL A 48 0.46 0.90 -18.73
C VAL A 48 1.19 -0.28 -18.12
N VAL A 49 2.39 -0.06 -17.62
CA VAL A 49 3.19 -1.09 -16.96
C VAL A 49 3.47 -0.64 -15.53
N THR A 50 3.34 -1.53 -14.57
CA THR A 50 3.63 -1.25 -13.16
C THR A 50 4.76 -2.15 -12.66
N MET A 51 5.82 -1.55 -12.12
CA MET A 51 6.95 -2.26 -11.51
C MET A 51 7.32 -1.64 -10.16
N VAL A 52 7.85 -2.46 -9.26
CA VAL A 52 8.27 -2.05 -7.90
C VAL A 52 9.62 -2.69 -7.55
N GLY A 53 10.43 -1.98 -6.79
CA GLY A 53 11.72 -2.46 -6.30
C GLY A 53 12.49 -1.39 -5.53
N GLU A 54 13.75 -1.68 -5.24
CA GLU A 54 14.66 -0.67 -4.67
C GLU A 54 14.94 0.45 -5.70
N PRO A 55 15.07 1.71 -5.26
CA PRO A 55 15.11 2.87 -6.15
C PRO A 55 16.14 2.77 -7.28
N GLU A 56 17.35 2.33 -6.97
CA GLU A 56 18.46 2.18 -7.92
C GLU A 56 18.14 1.15 -9.01
N LEU A 57 17.50 0.04 -8.63
CA LEU A 57 17.15 -1.04 -9.55
C LEU A 57 15.95 -0.66 -10.43
N VAL A 58 14.96 0.04 -9.85
CA VAL A 58 13.77 0.49 -10.59
C VAL A 58 14.15 1.53 -11.65
N ILE A 59 15.05 2.48 -11.36
CA ILE A 59 15.49 3.44 -12.39
C ILE A 59 16.30 2.76 -13.49
N GLU A 60 17.05 1.69 -13.20
CA GLU A 60 17.73 0.88 -14.22
C GLU A 60 16.71 0.15 -15.11
N ALA A 61 15.76 -0.54 -14.52
CA ALA A 61 14.69 -1.24 -15.24
C ALA A 61 13.87 -0.28 -16.12
N ALA A 62 13.50 0.88 -15.57
CA ALA A 62 12.78 1.92 -16.30
C ALA A 62 13.61 2.45 -17.49
N PHE A 63 14.89 2.69 -17.30
CA PHE A 63 15.79 3.13 -18.36
C PHE A 63 15.88 2.10 -19.49
N LEU A 64 16.07 0.82 -19.17
CA LEU A 64 16.13 -0.27 -20.16
C LEU A 64 14.82 -0.42 -20.93
N ALA A 65 13.68 -0.31 -20.25
CA ALA A 65 12.35 -0.35 -20.87
C ALA A 65 12.13 0.85 -21.83
N VAL A 66 12.48 2.08 -21.41
CA VAL A 66 12.42 3.28 -22.23
C VAL A 66 13.32 3.15 -23.47
N LYS A 67 14.53 2.63 -23.29
CA LYS A 67 15.45 2.34 -24.40
C LYS A 67 14.82 1.38 -25.39
N LYS A 68 14.31 0.24 -24.92
CA LYS A 68 13.67 -0.76 -25.77
C LYS A 68 12.44 -0.19 -26.50
N ALA A 69 11.60 0.57 -25.81
CA ALA A 69 10.46 1.23 -26.42
C ALA A 69 10.87 2.18 -27.55
N SER A 70 11.93 2.99 -27.36
CA SER A 70 12.46 3.89 -28.39
C SER A 70 13.02 3.17 -29.62
N GLU A 71 13.51 1.94 -29.43
CA GLU A 71 13.99 1.08 -30.52
C GLU A 71 12.85 0.47 -31.36
N LEU A 72 11.73 0.11 -30.71
CA LEU A 72 10.66 -0.67 -31.32
C LEU A 72 9.48 0.18 -31.80
N ILE A 73 9.12 1.22 -31.04
CA ILE A 73 7.95 2.05 -31.32
C ILE A 73 8.36 3.23 -32.25
N ASP A 74 7.56 3.43 -33.30
CA ASP A 74 7.75 4.53 -34.26
C ASP A 74 6.57 5.52 -34.18
N MET A 75 6.78 6.64 -33.50
CA MET A 75 5.75 7.66 -33.29
C MET A 75 5.22 8.29 -34.57
N ARG A 76 5.96 8.28 -35.68
CA ARG A 76 5.51 8.75 -36.98
C ARG A 76 4.33 7.94 -37.53
N LYS A 77 4.20 6.68 -37.09
CA LYS A 77 3.16 5.73 -37.51
C LYS A 77 2.09 5.51 -36.44
N HIS A 78 2.36 5.95 -35.22
CA HIS A 78 1.48 5.70 -34.07
C HIS A 78 0.18 6.50 -34.16
N LYS A 79 -0.96 5.80 -33.92
CA LYS A 79 -2.30 6.38 -33.79
C LYS A 79 -3.04 5.69 -32.64
N GLY A 80 -3.66 6.48 -31.78
CA GLY A 80 -4.48 6.04 -30.66
C GLY A 80 -5.33 7.21 -30.14
N GLU A 81 -6.38 6.89 -29.40
CA GLU A 81 -7.31 7.91 -28.87
C GLU A 81 -6.75 8.67 -27.67
N HIS A 82 -5.71 8.13 -27.01
CA HIS A 82 -5.12 8.75 -25.82
C HIS A 82 -4.06 9.79 -26.22
N PRO A 83 -4.04 10.99 -25.60
CA PRO A 83 -2.98 11.97 -25.79
C PRO A 83 -1.60 11.40 -25.45
N ARG A 84 -0.62 11.61 -26.32
CA ARG A 84 0.75 11.09 -26.14
C ARG A 84 1.78 12.01 -26.82
N MET A 85 3.01 11.96 -26.36
CA MET A 85 4.09 12.75 -26.96
C MET A 85 5.35 11.93 -27.31
N GLY A 86 5.41 10.64 -26.98
CA GLY A 86 6.55 9.80 -27.34
C GLY A 86 6.29 8.32 -27.18
N ALA A 87 7.26 7.50 -27.61
CA ALA A 87 7.25 6.04 -27.49
C ALA A 87 7.07 5.60 -26.03
N THR A 88 7.75 6.27 -25.11
CA THR A 88 7.40 6.32 -23.69
C THR A 88 6.80 7.69 -23.43
N ASP A 89 5.50 7.74 -23.23
CA ASP A 89 4.79 9.00 -23.03
C ASP A 89 5.08 9.59 -21.65
N VAL A 90 4.97 8.76 -20.60
CA VAL A 90 5.29 9.14 -19.21
C VAL A 90 6.00 8.02 -18.48
N CYS A 91 6.83 8.41 -17.51
CA CYS A 91 7.56 7.50 -16.62
C CYS A 91 7.60 8.10 -15.19
N PRO A 92 6.51 7.98 -14.42
CA PRO A 92 6.44 8.47 -13.03
C PRO A 92 7.08 7.50 -12.05
N LEU A 93 7.72 8.04 -11.01
CA LEU A 93 8.12 7.34 -9.81
C LEU A 93 7.20 7.70 -8.64
N ILE A 94 6.88 6.73 -7.81
CA ILE A 94 5.96 6.86 -6.68
C ILE A 94 6.62 6.27 -5.43
N PRO A 95 6.70 7.00 -4.30
CA PRO A 95 7.21 6.44 -3.05
C PRO A 95 6.24 5.39 -2.50
N VAL A 96 6.75 4.19 -2.16
CA VAL A 96 5.96 3.08 -1.62
C VAL A 96 6.28 2.86 -0.14
N ALA A 97 7.55 2.63 0.20
CA ALA A 97 7.95 2.32 1.57
C ALA A 97 9.36 2.83 1.88
N ASN A 98 9.54 3.39 3.09
CA ASN A 98 10.83 3.83 3.66
C ASN A 98 11.62 4.82 2.78
N ILE A 99 10.94 5.60 1.97
CA ILE A 99 11.50 6.65 1.13
C ILE A 99 10.53 7.84 1.09
N SER A 100 11.07 9.05 1.09
CA SER A 100 10.27 10.28 1.01
C SER A 100 9.99 10.68 -0.44
N MET A 101 9.07 11.64 -0.63
CA MET A 101 8.81 12.23 -1.94
C MET A 101 10.03 12.99 -2.45
N GLU A 102 10.75 13.69 -1.56
CA GLU A 102 11.96 14.44 -1.92
C GLU A 102 13.06 13.54 -2.46
N GLU A 103 13.31 12.40 -1.80
CA GLU A 103 14.25 11.38 -2.29
C GLU A 103 13.79 10.79 -3.63
N THR A 104 12.48 10.53 -3.77
CA THR A 104 11.90 10.01 -5.02
C THR A 104 12.07 11.00 -6.18
N VAL A 105 11.99 12.32 -5.92
CA VAL A 105 12.27 13.39 -6.90
C VAL A 105 13.72 13.32 -7.38
N GLU A 106 14.68 13.05 -6.50
CA GLU A 106 16.08 12.90 -6.90
C GLU A 106 16.28 11.72 -7.86
N TYR A 107 15.65 10.58 -7.58
CA TYR A 107 15.68 9.42 -8.47
C TYR A 107 14.99 9.70 -9.82
N ALA A 108 13.85 10.39 -9.82
CA ALA A 108 13.17 10.77 -11.04
C ALA A 108 14.03 11.67 -11.92
N ARG A 109 14.72 12.64 -11.33
CA ARG A 109 15.65 13.53 -12.07
C ARG A 109 16.87 12.80 -12.59
N LYS A 110 17.44 11.85 -11.83
CA LYS A 110 18.53 10.98 -12.31
C LYS A 110 18.10 10.15 -13.53
N LEU A 111 16.90 9.55 -13.47
CA LEU A 111 16.34 8.80 -14.61
C LEU A 111 16.11 9.71 -15.82
N ALA A 112 15.55 10.91 -15.61
CA ALA A 112 15.31 11.89 -16.66
C ALA A 112 16.61 12.31 -17.36
N GLU A 113 17.66 12.58 -16.60
CA GLU A 113 18.99 12.94 -17.09
C GLU A 113 19.60 11.81 -17.95
N ARG A 114 19.54 10.56 -17.45
CA ARG A 114 20.04 9.40 -18.22
C ARG A 114 19.29 9.21 -19.53
N ILE A 115 17.95 9.27 -19.52
CA ILE A 115 17.13 9.15 -20.73
C ILE A 115 17.52 10.25 -21.74
N GLY A 116 17.64 11.49 -21.28
CA GLY A 116 18.00 12.61 -22.13
C GLY A 116 19.37 12.48 -22.75
N ASN A 117 20.37 12.17 -21.95
CA ASN A 117 21.78 12.19 -22.36
C ASN A 117 22.21 10.91 -23.10
N GLU A 118 21.75 9.74 -22.67
CA GLU A 118 22.18 8.47 -23.25
C GLU A 118 21.31 8.02 -24.44
N LEU A 119 19.99 8.35 -24.45
CA LEU A 119 19.08 7.92 -25.52
C LEU A 119 18.74 9.02 -26.52
N ASN A 120 19.21 10.25 -26.32
CA ASN A 120 18.87 11.42 -27.15
C ASN A 120 17.35 11.63 -27.28
N ILE A 121 16.62 11.46 -26.19
CA ILE A 121 15.17 11.71 -26.09
C ILE A 121 14.98 13.00 -25.29
N SER A 122 14.15 13.91 -25.78
CA SER A 122 13.79 15.13 -25.05
C SER A 122 12.93 14.79 -23.84
N VAL A 123 13.34 15.25 -22.64
CA VAL A 123 12.67 14.90 -21.39
C VAL A 123 12.16 16.16 -20.68
N TYR A 124 10.90 16.09 -20.23
CA TYR A 124 10.28 17.06 -19.32
C TYR A 124 10.10 16.45 -17.95
N CYS A 125 10.62 17.12 -16.91
CA CYS A 125 10.31 16.75 -15.53
C CYS A 125 8.96 17.36 -15.13
N TYR A 126 8.07 16.52 -14.50
CA TYR A 126 6.71 16.95 -14.15
C TYR A 126 6.33 16.58 -12.71
N GLU A 127 5.16 17.05 -12.24
CA GLU A 127 4.67 16.94 -10.85
C GLU A 127 5.75 17.44 -9.86
N ASN A 128 6.04 16.68 -8.80
CA ASN A 128 7.02 17.07 -7.78
C ASN A 128 8.47 17.17 -8.34
N ALA A 129 8.77 16.48 -9.45
CA ALA A 129 10.09 16.55 -10.07
C ALA A 129 10.27 17.79 -10.99
N ALA A 130 9.20 18.53 -11.28
CA ALA A 130 9.25 19.69 -12.17
C ALA A 130 10.27 20.74 -11.72
N PHE A 131 11.06 21.26 -12.67
CA PHE A 131 11.95 22.41 -12.43
C PHE A 131 11.24 23.75 -12.57
N LYS A 132 10.07 23.76 -13.25
CA LYS A 132 9.28 24.95 -13.52
C LYS A 132 7.81 24.70 -13.15
N PRO A 133 7.13 25.67 -12.49
CA PRO A 133 5.73 25.49 -12.06
C PRO A 133 4.78 25.11 -13.19
N GLU A 134 5.01 25.59 -14.41
CA GLU A 134 4.17 25.31 -15.58
C GLU A 134 4.19 23.84 -15.97
N ARG A 135 5.24 23.11 -15.59
CA ARG A 135 5.44 21.69 -15.89
C ARG A 135 4.93 20.76 -14.81
N ALA A 136 4.53 21.28 -13.65
CA ALA A 136 3.94 20.47 -12.60
C ALA A 136 2.68 19.73 -13.08
N ASN A 137 1.91 20.32 -14.00
CA ASN A 137 0.77 19.65 -14.60
C ASN A 137 1.18 18.93 -15.90
N LEU A 138 1.12 17.60 -15.90
CA LEU A 138 1.42 16.76 -17.07
C LEU A 138 0.67 17.19 -18.35
N ALA A 139 -0.58 17.67 -18.23
CA ALA A 139 -1.35 18.12 -19.38
C ALA A 139 -0.67 19.28 -20.13
N ASN A 140 0.06 20.15 -19.44
CA ASN A 140 0.83 21.22 -20.04
C ASN A 140 2.07 20.66 -20.80
N CYS A 141 2.72 19.65 -20.21
CA CYS A 141 3.85 18.97 -20.88
C CYS A 141 3.40 18.27 -22.15
N ARG A 142 2.20 17.67 -22.16
CA ARG A 142 1.60 17.00 -23.33
C ARG A 142 0.94 17.95 -24.33
N ALA A 143 0.71 19.20 -23.99
CA ALA A 143 -0.01 20.13 -24.87
C ALA A 143 0.62 20.19 -26.28
N GLY A 144 -0.19 19.96 -27.31
CA GLY A 144 0.22 19.82 -28.70
C GLY A 144 0.57 18.39 -29.11
N GLU A 145 0.67 17.45 -28.14
CA GLU A 145 0.99 16.04 -28.35
C GLU A 145 2.29 15.82 -29.13
N TYR A 146 2.50 14.66 -29.75
CA TYR A 146 3.66 14.38 -30.57
C TYR A 146 3.75 15.35 -31.77
N GLU A 147 2.62 15.65 -32.39
CA GLU A 147 2.51 16.48 -33.58
C GLU A 147 2.93 17.95 -33.34
N GLY A 148 2.71 18.44 -32.11
CA GLY A 148 3.08 19.80 -31.71
C GLY A 148 4.49 19.97 -31.17
N LEU A 149 5.26 18.88 -30.99
CA LEU A 149 6.59 18.96 -30.36
C LEU A 149 7.58 19.85 -31.11
N ALA A 150 7.62 19.76 -32.43
CA ALA A 150 8.54 20.56 -33.25
C ALA A 150 8.35 22.07 -33.03
N GLU A 151 7.09 22.53 -32.99
CA GLU A 151 6.75 23.92 -32.68
C GLU A 151 7.06 24.26 -31.22
N LYS A 152 6.74 23.33 -30.29
CA LYS A 152 6.94 23.52 -28.87
C LYS A 152 8.42 23.77 -28.52
N PHE A 153 9.35 23.06 -29.13
CA PHE A 153 10.79 23.21 -28.89
C PHE A 153 11.35 24.58 -29.36
N THR A 154 10.64 25.31 -30.22
CA THR A 154 11.05 26.66 -30.60
C THR A 154 10.82 27.70 -29.51
N ARG A 155 9.98 27.40 -28.52
CA ARG A 155 9.64 28.29 -27.42
C ARG A 155 10.61 28.13 -26.28
N ALA A 156 11.26 29.19 -25.84
CA ALA A 156 12.30 29.17 -24.80
C ALA A 156 11.83 28.55 -23.47
N GLU A 157 10.57 28.79 -23.08
CA GLU A 157 9.95 28.24 -21.86
C GLU A 157 9.71 26.73 -21.94
N TRP A 158 9.63 26.16 -23.16
CA TRP A 158 9.37 24.75 -23.42
C TRP A 158 10.59 23.96 -23.89
N LYS A 159 11.80 24.50 -23.79
CA LYS A 159 13.00 23.69 -23.98
C LYS A 159 13.01 22.53 -22.99
N PRO A 160 13.39 21.32 -23.42
CA PRO A 160 13.48 20.15 -22.53
C PRO A 160 14.35 20.43 -21.29
N ASP A 161 14.08 19.72 -20.20
CA ASP A 161 14.93 19.78 -19.01
C ASP A 161 16.22 19.00 -19.24
N PHE A 162 16.14 17.88 -19.98
CA PHE A 162 17.26 17.04 -20.37
C PHE A 162 17.10 16.58 -21.82
N GLY A 163 18.21 16.20 -22.44
CA GLY A 163 18.26 15.75 -23.83
C GLY A 163 18.20 16.89 -24.87
N PRO A 164 18.06 16.55 -26.16
CA PRO A 164 18.13 17.52 -27.25
C PRO A 164 16.89 18.40 -27.31
N ASP A 165 17.09 19.66 -27.75
CA ASP A 165 16.00 20.59 -28.10
C ASP A 165 15.53 20.44 -29.56
N LYS A 166 15.67 19.23 -30.10
CA LYS A 166 15.27 18.83 -31.44
C LYS A 166 14.37 17.63 -31.38
N LEU A 167 13.36 17.59 -32.25
CA LEU A 167 12.44 16.47 -32.33
C LEU A 167 13.17 15.16 -32.68
N ASN A 168 13.11 14.18 -31.81
CA ASN A 168 13.39 12.81 -32.19
C ASN A 168 12.12 12.23 -32.84
N GLU A 169 12.10 12.18 -34.17
CA GLU A 169 10.91 11.80 -34.95
C GLU A 169 10.41 10.39 -34.60
N LYS A 170 11.32 9.45 -34.26
CA LYS A 170 10.94 8.09 -33.96
C LYS A 170 10.42 7.95 -32.54
N ALA A 171 11.15 8.47 -31.56
CA ALA A 171 10.84 8.28 -30.13
C ALA A 171 9.96 9.39 -29.53
N GLY A 172 9.92 10.59 -30.13
CA GLY A 172 9.22 11.75 -29.59
C GLY A 172 9.90 12.33 -28.35
N ALA A 173 9.11 12.67 -27.34
CA ALA A 173 9.56 13.18 -26.04
C ALA A 173 8.91 12.39 -24.89
N THR A 174 9.54 12.42 -23.73
CA THR A 174 9.07 11.68 -22.54
C THR A 174 8.88 12.64 -21.37
N ALA A 175 7.83 12.44 -20.56
CA ALA A 175 7.69 13.09 -19.26
C ALA A 175 8.11 12.12 -18.14
N VAL A 176 9.08 12.54 -17.31
CA VAL A 176 9.52 11.79 -16.12
C VAL A 176 9.14 12.61 -14.89
N GLY A 177 8.59 11.97 -13.86
CA GLY A 177 8.13 12.71 -12.69
C GLY A 177 8.15 11.89 -11.40
N ALA A 178 7.92 12.58 -10.30
CA ALA A 178 7.63 11.98 -9.01
C ALA A 178 6.25 12.45 -8.53
N ARG A 179 5.37 11.53 -8.18
CA ARG A 179 3.99 11.83 -7.81
C ARG A 179 3.47 10.91 -6.70
N ASP A 180 2.39 11.31 -6.07
CA ASP A 180 1.63 10.45 -5.17
C ASP A 180 0.93 9.31 -5.92
N PHE A 181 0.43 8.32 -5.17
CA PHE A 181 -0.39 7.26 -5.74
C PHE A 181 -1.60 7.84 -6.48
N LEU A 182 -1.73 7.45 -7.73
CA LEU A 182 -2.90 7.71 -8.54
C LEU A 182 -3.71 6.41 -8.64
N VAL A 183 -4.96 6.48 -8.23
CA VAL A 183 -5.91 5.37 -8.37
C VAL A 183 -6.93 5.73 -9.46
N ALA A 184 -6.98 4.91 -10.50
CA ALA A 184 -8.03 4.99 -11.51
C ALA A 184 -9.25 4.21 -10.99
N PHE A 185 -10.33 4.94 -10.76
CA PHE A 185 -11.51 4.43 -10.06
C PHE A 185 -12.79 4.86 -10.77
N ASN A 186 -13.53 3.91 -11.30
CA ASN A 186 -14.75 4.14 -12.05
C ASN A 186 -15.97 3.78 -11.20
N VAL A 187 -17.04 4.58 -11.27
CA VAL A 187 -18.29 4.34 -10.55
C VAL A 187 -19.42 4.10 -11.55
N ASN A 188 -20.10 2.95 -11.42
CA ASN A 188 -21.15 2.48 -12.32
C ASN A 188 -22.50 3.10 -11.96
N LEU A 189 -23.26 3.47 -12.97
CA LEU A 189 -24.57 4.12 -12.82
C LEU A 189 -25.66 3.29 -13.49
N ASN A 190 -26.87 3.28 -12.93
CA ASN A 190 -28.04 2.65 -13.53
C ASN A 190 -28.63 3.46 -14.72
N THR A 191 -27.79 4.05 -15.54
CA THR A 191 -28.20 4.86 -16.70
C THR A 191 -27.27 4.63 -17.87
N THR A 192 -27.77 4.82 -19.08
CA THR A 192 -26.97 4.86 -20.33
C THR A 192 -26.60 6.28 -20.75
N SER A 193 -27.05 7.29 -20.00
CA SER A 193 -26.90 8.70 -20.36
C SER A 193 -25.54 9.26 -19.97
N THR A 194 -24.63 9.35 -20.92
CA THR A 194 -23.34 10.02 -20.77
C THR A 194 -23.47 11.48 -20.30
N ARG A 195 -24.54 12.18 -20.75
CA ARG A 195 -24.81 13.56 -20.30
C ARG A 195 -25.07 13.63 -18.80
N ARG A 196 -25.82 12.67 -18.24
CA ARG A 196 -26.08 12.61 -16.79
C ARG A 196 -24.86 12.20 -16.02
N ALA A 197 -24.09 11.24 -16.50
CA ALA A 197 -22.80 10.87 -15.91
C ALA A 197 -21.82 12.06 -15.88
N ASN A 198 -21.69 12.80 -16.98
CA ASN A 198 -20.88 14.02 -17.01
C ASN A 198 -21.36 15.11 -16.05
N ALA A 199 -22.67 15.25 -15.85
CA ALA A 199 -23.19 16.21 -14.87
C ALA A 199 -22.74 15.89 -13.45
N ILE A 200 -22.67 14.61 -13.07
CA ILE A 200 -22.15 14.15 -11.78
C ILE A 200 -20.63 14.31 -11.74
N ALA A 201 -19.91 13.86 -12.77
CA ALA A 201 -18.46 13.99 -12.87
C ALA A 201 -17.97 15.45 -12.69
N PHE A 202 -18.72 16.42 -13.27
CA PHE A 202 -18.42 17.85 -13.15
C PHE A 202 -18.75 18.42 -11.75
N ASP A 203 -19.64 17.80 -11.01
CA ASP A 203 -19.92 18.20 -9.62
C ASP A 203 -18.87 17.69 -8.65
N VAL A 204 -18.24 16.56 -8.94
CA VAL A 204 -17.27 15.94 -8.03
C VAL A 204 -15.82 16.33 -8.34
N ARG A 205 -15.42 16.44 -9.61
CA ARG A 205 -14.02 16.73 -9.98
C ARG A 205 -13.54 18.10 -9.52
N GLU A 206 -12.29 18.24 -9.15
CA GLU A 206 -11.72 19.48 -8.62
C GLU A 206 -11.96 20.70 -9.50
N ARG A 207 -11.71 20.60 -10.81
CA ARG A 207 -11.95 21.70 -11.77
C ARG A 207 -13.42 22.13 -11.83
N GLY A 208 -14.33 21.22 -11.53
CA GLY A 208 -15.77 21.46 -11.55
C GLY A 208 -16.33 21.70 -12.95
N ARG A 209 -17.27 22.62 -13.05
CA ARG A 209 -17.98 22.97 -14.31
C ARG A 209 -17.77 24.42 -14.71
N VAL A 210 -17.87 24.71 -16.00
CA VAL A 210 -17.85 26.07 -16.51
C VAL A 210 -19.03 26.87 -15.94
N LYS A 211 -18.78 28.05 -15.38
CA LYS A 211 -19.82 28.96 -14.88
C LYS A 211 -20.59 29.57 -16.05
N ARG A 212 -21.90 29.58 -15.96
CA ARG A 212 -22.80 30.16 -16.97
C ARG A 212 -23.79 31.12 -16.32
N GLU A 213 -24.20 32.15 -17.05
CA GLU A 213 -25.24 33.08 -16.62
C GLU A 213 -26.63 32.47 -16.90
N GLY A 214 -27.55 32.59 -15.96
CA GLY A 214 -28.89 32.05 -16.07
C GLY A 214 -28.91 30.53 -16.09
N ASN A 215 -29.21 29.92 -17.22
CA ASN A 215 -29.30 28.46 -17.32
C ASN A 215 -27.90 27.80 -17.24
N PRO A 216 -27.67 26.85 -16.31
CA PRO A 216 -26.35 26.23 -16.10
C PRO A 216 -25.87 25.35 -17.25
N ILE A 217 -26.74 25.03 -18.24
CA ILE A 217 -26.42 24.18 -19.39
C ILE A 217 -26.28 25.03 -20.66
N THR A 218 -27.23 25.90 -20.94
CA THR A 218 -27.36 26.65 -22.19
C THR A 218 -27.00 28.13 -22.07
N GLY A 219 -26.84 28.64 -20.83
CA GLY A 219 -26.51 30.03 -20.57
C GLY A 219 -25.14 30.47 -21.13
N LYS A 220 -24.92 31.76 -21.26
CA LYS A 220 -23.66 32.32 -21.72
C LYS A 220 -22.51 31.98 -20.76
N ILE A 221 -21.37 31.56 -21.30
CA ILE A 221 -20.18 31.25 -20.50
C ILE A 221 -19.65 32.55 -19.88
N VAL A 222 -19.45 32.53 -18.56
CA VAL A 222 -18.80 33.62 -17.82
C VAL A 222 -17.31 33.55 -18.04
N LYS A 223 -16.71 34.68 -18.41
CA LYS A 223 -15.27 34.84 -18.60
C LYS A 223 -14.72 35.83 -17.59
N ASP A 224 -13.47 35.64 -17.18
CA ASP A 224 -12.73 36.60 -16.38
C ASP A 224 -12.24 37.82 -17.20
N GLU A 225 -11.58 38.77 -16.53
CA GLU A 225 -11.02 39.97 -17.17
C GLU A 225 -9.96 39.68 -18.27
N LYS A 226 -9.35 38.48 -18.20
CA LYS A 226 -8.37 38.00 -19.18
C LYS A 226 -8.99 37.19 -20.32
N GLY A 227 -10.33 37.02 -20.30
CA GLY A 227 -11.06 36.26 -21.33
C GLY A 227 -11.09 34.74 -21.07
N ASN A 228 -10.57 34.24 -19.97
CA ASN A 228 -10.60 32.83 -19.62
C ASN A 228 -11.97 32.45 -19.05
N GLN A 229 -12.35 31.17 -19.24
CA GLN A 229 -13.59 30.64 -18.68
C GLN A 229 -13.49 30.54 -17.15
N VAL A 230 -14.51 31.05 -16.46
CA VAL A 230 -14.65 30.90 -15.00
C VAL A 230 -15.27 29.54 -14.70
N TYR A 231 -14.76 28.84 -13.68
CA TYR A 231 -15.25 27.55 -13.25
C TYR A 231 -15.90 27.64 -11.87
N ILE A 232 -16.93 26.83 -11.65
CA ILE A 232 -17.47 26.53 -10.32
C ILE A 232 -16.77 25.25 -9.89
N PRO A 233 -15.93 25.27 -8.85
CA PRO A 233 -15.22 24.07 -8.39
C PRO A 233 -16.17 22.94 -8.04
N GLY A 234 -15.74 21.71 -8.23
CA GLY A 234 -16.44 20.54 -7.72
C GLY A 234 -16.17 20.32 -6.24
N SER A 235 -16.80 19.29 -5.69
CA SER A 235 -16.77 19.02 -4.24
C SER A 235 -15.52 18.32 -3.75
N LEU A 236 -14.75 17.67 -4.63
CA LEU A 236 -13.55 16.90 -4.27
C LEU A 236 -12.27 17.58 -4.78
N LYS A 237 -11.20 17.45 -4.00
CA LYS A 237 -9.85 17.88 -4.36
C LYS A 237 -9.04 16.71 -4.90
N ALA A 238 -8.00 16.98 -5.69
CA ALA A 238 -7.15 15.97 -6.30
C ALA A 238 -7.94 14.89 -7.08
N VAL A 239 -9.06 15.26 -7.71
CA VAL A 239 -9.91 14.36 -8.51
C VAL A 239 -10.12 14.94 -9.90
N LYS A 240 -9.76 14.15 -10.91
CA LYS A 240 -10.16 14.37 -12.31
C LYS A 240 -11.29 13.40 -12.64
N ALA A 241 -12.35 13.84 -13.32
CA ALA A 241 -13.47 12.97 -13.65
C ALA A 241 -14.14 13.37 -14.96
N ILE A 242 -14.61 12.34 -15.67
CA ILE A 242 -15.49 12.44 -16.85
C ILE A 242 -16.60 11.39 -16.76
N GLY A 243 -17.70 11.60 -17.45
CA GLY A 243 -18.73 10.58 -17.64
C GLY A 243 -18.61 9.99 -19.06
N TRP A 244 -18.67 8.68 -19.15
CA TRP A 244 -18.65 7.95 -20.42
C TRP A 244 -19.67 6.81 -20.41
N PHE A 245 -19.86 6.15 -21.52
CA PHE A 245 -20.67 4.94 -21.66
C PHE A 245 -19.76 3.78 -22.06
N ILE A 246 -19.93 2.65 -21.39
CA ILE A 246 -19.16 1.44 -21.69
C ILE A 246 -20.10 0.43 -22.33
N GLU A 247 -19.88 0.14 -23.60
CA GLU A 247 -20.71 -0.79 -24.38
C GLU A 247 -20.69 -2.21 -23.80
N GLU A 248 -19.50 -2.67 -23.36
CA GLU A 248 -19.30 -4.00 -22.76
C GLU A 248 -20.23 -4.23 -21.55
N TYR A 249 -20.44 -3.20 -20.75
CA TYR A 249 -21.23 -3.28 -19.53
C TYR A 249 -22.68 -2.74 -19.70
N GLY A 250 -22.93 -2.06 -20.80
CA GLY A 250 -24.25 -1.47 -21.08
C GLY A 250 -24.65 -0.33 -20.13
N VAL A 251 -23.72 0.27 -19.42
CA VAL A 251 -23.95 1.33 -18.43
C VAL A 251 -23.07 2.53 -18.63
N ALA A 252 -23.51 3.70 -18.16
CA ALA A 252 -22.64 4.86 -18.04
C ALA A 252 -21.84 4.79 -16.74
N GLN A 253 -20.59 5.18 -16.82
CA GLN A 253 -19.68 5.26 -15.68
C GLN A 253 -19.22 6.70 -15.47
N ILE A 254 -18.83 6.99 -14.23
CA ILE A 254 -18.01 8.14 -13.89
C ILE A 254 -16.57 7.63 -13.76
N SER A 255 -15.76 7.90 -14.76
CA SER A 255 -14.32 7.56 -14.73
C SER A 255 -13.56 8.64 -13.98
N MET A 256 -12.87 8.25 -12.92
CA MET A 256 -12.11 9.15 -12.06
C MET A 256 -10.64 8.74 -12.00
N ASN A 257 -9.78 9.75 -11.97
CA ASN A 257 -8.42 9.62 -11.50
C ASN A 257 -8.29 10.35 -10.17
N LEU A 258 -8.12 9.60 -9.10
CA LEU A 258 -7.79 10.12 -7.77
C LEU A 258 -6.29 10.35 -7.74
N THR A 259 -5.86 11.60 -7.99
CA THR A 259 -4.43 11.92 -8.21
C THR A 259 -3.64 12.02 -6.90
N ASN A 260 -4.32 12.05 -5.77
CA ASN A 260 -3.75 11.94 -4.43
C ASN A 260 -4.79 11.35 -3.48
N ILE A 261 -4.65 10.06 -3.16
CA ILE A 261 -5.58 9.34 -2.27
C ILE A 261 -5.44 9.74 -0.79
N GLY A 262 -4.36 10.42 -0.41
CA GLY A 262 -4.21 11.04 0.91
C GLY A 262 -5.11 12.27 1.10
N ILE A 263 -5.45 12.97 0.00
CA ILE A 263 -6.37 14.12 0.00
C ILE A 263 -7.81 13.66 -0.20
N THR A 264 -8.06 12.80 -1.20
CA THR A 264 -9.38 12.23 -1.46
C THR A 264 -9.28 10.71 -1.57
N PRO A 265 -9.52 10.00 -0.45
CA PRO A 265 -9.58 8.55 -0.42
C PRO A 265 -10.68 7.97 -1.33
N VAL A 266 -10.51 6.73 -1.77
CA VAL A 266 -11.45 6.06 -2.69
C VAL A 266 -12.88 5.99 -2.15
N HIS A 267 -13.05 5.72 -0.86
CA HIS A 267 -14.37 5.64 -0.20
C HIS A 267 -15.07 6.99 -0.10
N ILE A 268 -14.30 8.08 0.08
CA ILE A 268 -14.85 9.45 0.08
C ILE A 268 -15.29 9.84 -1.33
N ALA A 269 -14.50 9.50 -2.35
CA ALA A 269 -14.87 9.73 -3.74
C ALA A 269 -16.14 8.95 -4.11
N PHE A 270 -16.23 7.68 -3.70
CA PHE A 270 -17.39 6.82 -3.94
C PHE A 270 -18.67 7.38 -3.30
N ASP A 271 -18.64 7.71 -2.00
CA ASP A 271 -19.78 8.26 -1.28
C ASP A 271 -20.26 9.60 -1.87
N GLU A 272 -19.32 10.46 -2.26
CA GLU A 272 -19.69 11.74 -2.87
C GLU A 272 -20.36 11.54 -4.24
N VAL A 273 -19.88 10.58 -5.03
CA VAL A 273 -20.56 10.21 -6.29
C VAL A 273 -21.95 9.66 -6.01
N CYS A 274 -22.10 8.77 -5.02
CA CYS A 274 -23.42 8.24 -4.61
C CYS A 274 -24.38 9.39 -4.26
N ARG A 275 -23.94 10.32 -3.43
CA ARG A 275 -24.74 11.49 -3.01
C ARG A 275 -25.14 12.39 -4.19
N LYS A 276 -24.23 12.64 -5.13
CA LYS A 276 -24.52 13.45 -6.33
C LYS A 276 -25.43 12.73 -7.35
N ALA A 277 -25.30 11.41 -7.43
CA ALA A 277 -26.16 10.57 -8.28
C ALA A 277 -27.60 10.54 -7.74
N GLU A 278 -27.77 10.26 -6.44
CA GLU A 278 -29.05 10.22 -5.75
C GLU A 278 -29.82 11.53 -5.89
N ALA A 279 -29.15 12.68 -5.72
CA ALA A 279 -29.74 14.02 -5.93
C ALA A 279 -30.27 14.24 -7.37
N ARG A 280 -29.98 13.33 -8.31
CA ARG A 280 -30.45 13.32 -9.71
C ARG A 280 -31.38 12.16 -10.04
N GLY A 281 -31.79 11.38 -9.03
CA GLY A 281 -32.60 10.18 -9.22
C GLY A 281 -31.84 9.06 -9.94
N ILE A 282 -30.50 9.05 -9.86
CA ILE A 282 -29.63 8.03 -10.42
C ILE A 282 -29.06 7.20 -9.27
N ARG A 283 -28.98 5.89 -9.47
CA ARG A 283 -28.40 4.96 -8.51
C ARG A 283 -27.02 4.54 -8.96
N VAL A 284 -26.07 4.53 -8.03
CA VAL A 284 -24.80 3.82 -8.19
C VAL A 284 -25.06 2.33 -8.00
N THR A 285 -24.59 1.50 -8.91
CA THR A 285 -24.72 0.04 -8.86
C THR A 285 -23.48 -0.62 -8.26
N GLY A 286 -22.31 -0.07 -8.51
CA GLY A 286 -21.02 -0.53 -8.01
C GLY A 286 -19.89 0.32 -8.52
N SER A 287 -18.69 -0.23 -8.50
CA SER A 287 -17.49 0.46 -8.97
C SER A 287 -16.49 -0.52 -9.59
N GLU A 288 -15.48 0.04 -10.26
CA GLU A 288 -14.41 -0.70 -10.89
C GLU A 288 -13.07 -0.05 -10.53
N LEU A 289 -12.15 -0.87 -10.04
CA LEU A 289 -10.75 -0.49 -9.87
C LEU A 289 -9.96 -0.86 -11.12
N VAL A 290 -9.33 0.12 -11.74
CA VAL A 290 -8.43 -0.07 -12.89
C VAL A 290 -6.98 -0.07 -12.38
N GLY A 291 -6.24 -1.15 -12.67
CA GLY A 291 -4.87 -1.34 -12.16
C GLY A 291 -4.84 -1.77 -10.69
N LEU A 292 -3.82 -1.33 -9.97
CA LEU A 292 -3.51 -1.73 -8.60
C LEU A 292 -3.88 -0.65 -7.59
N ILE A 293 -4.00 -1.07 -6.33
CA ILE A 293 -4.32 -0.18 -5.20
C ILE A 293 -3.44 -0.53 -3.98
N PRO A 294 -2.98 0.46 -3.20
CA PRO A 294 -2.31 0.20 -1.92
C PRO A 294 -3.27 -0.45 -0.92
N LEU A 295 -2.78 -1.41 -0.15
CA LEU A 295 -3.53 -2.09 0.92
C LEU A 295 -4.21 -1.10 1.88
N LYS A 296 -3.48 -0.07 2.26
CA LYS A 296 -4.01 0.98 3.16
C LYS A 296 -5.28 1.65 2.64
N ALA A 297 -5.42 1.85 1.34
CA ALA A 297 -6.61 2.49 0.77
C ALA A 297 -7.87 1.64 0.94
N LEU A 298 -7.76 0.30 0.88
CA LEU A 298 -8.88 -0.62 1.11
C LEU A 298 -9.16 -0.83 2.60
N THR A 299 -8.13 -0.94 3.43
CA THR A 299 -8.33 -1.09 4.88
C THR A 299 -8.94 0.17 5.50
N ASP A 300 -8.52 1.37 5.06
CA ASP A 300 -9.14 2.63 5.47
C ASP A 300 -10.61 2.71 5.00
N ALA A 301 -10.91 2.25 3.78
CA ALA A 301 -12.28 2.18 3.27
C ALA A 301 -13.14 1.21 4.10
N GLY A 302 -12.61 0.04 4.44
CA GLY A 302 -13.30 -0.93 5.31
C GLY A 302 -13.65 -0.34 6.67
N LYS A 303 -12.70 0.34 7.31
CA LYS A 303 -12.91 1.04 8.59
C LYS A 303 -13.97 2.13 8.45
N TYR A 304 -13.89 2.96 7.40
CA TYR A 304 -14.86 4.00 7.15
C TYR A 304 -16.31 3.48 7.07
N PHE A 305 -16.54 2.39 6.34
CA PHE A 305 -17.86 1.82 6.20
C PHE A 305 -18.35 1.10 7.47
N LEU A 306 -17.45 0.49 8.25
CA LEU A 306 -17.79 -0.06 9.57
C LEU A 306 -18.15 1.05 10.56
N GLU A 307 -17.42 2.15 10.58
CA GLU A 307 -17.72 3.31 11.44
C GLU A 307 -19.10 3.91 11.14
N LYS A 308 -19.48 4.05 9.86
CA LYS A 308 -20.83 4.46 9.46
C LYS A 308 -21.92 3.53 9.98
N GLN A 309 -21.61 2.24 10.16
CA GLN A 309 -22.52 1.23 10.71
C GLN A 309 -22.47 1.17 12.24
N GLN A 310 -21.64 1.98 12.89
CA GLN A 310 -21.36 1.91 14.34
C GLN A 310 -20.90 0.50 14.77
N ARG A 311 -20.09 -0.13 13.94
CA ARG A 311 -19.50 -1.45 14.19
C ARG A 311 -18.02 -1.33 14.57
N SER A 312 -17.52 -2.34 15.30
CA SER A 312 -16.11 -2.41 15.64
C SER A 312 -15.21 -2.33 14.40
N LEU A 313 -14.21 -1.47 14.47
CA LEU A 313 -13.14 -1.34 13.46
C LEU A 313 -11.99 -2.34 13.72
N GLY A 314 -11.99 -2.99 14.88
CA GLY A 314 -10.96 -3.93 15.31
C GLY A 314 -11.22 -5.35 14.77
N VAL A 315 -11.47 -5.47 13.48
CA VAL A 315 -11.56 -6.73 12.74
C VAL A 315 -10.25 -6.97 11.97
N ASP A 316 -10.06 -8.18 11.46
CA ASP A 316 -8.85 -8.49 10.70
C ASP A 316 -8.79 -7.79 9.33
N GLU A 317 -7.60 -7.79 8.73
CA GLU A 317 -7.34 -7.13 7.46
C GLU A 317 -8.22 -7.67 6.33
N ALA A 318 -8.41 -8.99 6.26
CA ALA A 318 -9.23 -9.61 5.22
C ALA A 318 -10.70 -9.20 5.33
N GLU A 319 -11.24 -9.07 6.55
CA GLU A 319 -12.60 -8.57 6.76
C GLU A 319 -12.73 -7.08 6.40
N LEU A 320 -11.72 -6.23 6.71
CA LEU A 320 -11.70 -4.82 6.27
C LEU A 320 -11.74 -4.71 4.74
N ILE A 321 -10.92 -5.51 4.04
CA ILE A 321 -10.92 -5.54 2.57
C ILE A 321 -12.29 -5.99 2.05
N LYS A 322 -12.85 -7.05 2.60
CA LYS A 322 -14.18 -7.57 2.22
C LYS A 322 -15.27 -6.52 2.41
N ILE A 323 -15.28 -5.81 3.54
CA ILE A 323 -16.23 -4.71 3.79
C ILE A 323 -16.06 -3.58 2.77
N ALA A 324 -14.81 -3.21 2.44
CA ALA A 324 -14.53 -2.20 1.42
C ALA A 324 -15.05 -2.63 0.04
N VAL A 325 -14.74 -3.85 -0.39
CA VAL A 325 -15.16 -4.42 -1.68
C VAL A 325 -16.69 -4.43 -1.79
N LYS A 326 -17.38 -4.94 -0.76
CA LYS A 326 -18.86 -5.02 -0.76
C LYS A 326 -19.52 -3.65 -0.66
N SER A 327 -18.98 -2.73 0.13
CA SER A 327 -19.57 -1.40 0.32
C SER A 327 -19.44 -0.53 -0.93
N MET A 328 -18.34 -0.66 -1.67
CA MET A 328 -18.12 0.07 -2.93
C MET A 328 -18.57 -0.70 -4.18
N GLY A 329 -18.98 -1.98 -4.03
CA GLY A 329 -19.36 -2.82 -5.15
C GLY A 329 -18.23 -3.01 -6.17
N LEU A 330 -17.00 -3.26 -5.68
CA LEU A 330 -15.83 -3.49 -6.53
C LEU A 330 -15.90 -4.84 -7.27
N ASP A 331 -16.78 -5.73 -6.83
CA ASP A 331 -17.03 -7.05 -7.40
C ASP A 331 -18.32 -7.11 -8.23
N GLU A 332 -18.94 -5.96 -8.57
CA GLU A 332 -20.19 -5.91 -9.33
C GLU A 332 -20.04 -6.38 -10.77
N LEU A 333 -18.99 -5.93 -11.47
CA LEU A 333 -18.77 -6.27 -12.87
C LEU A 333 -17.95 -7.54 -13.05
N LYS A 334 -16.96 -7.76 -12.18
CA LYS A 334 -16.04 -8.90 -12.21
C LYS A 334 -15.65 -9.25 -10.76
N PRO A 335 -15.33 -10.53 -10.46
CA PRO A 335 -14.80 -10.89 -9.15
C PRO A 335 -13.58 -10.04 -8.79
N PHE A 336 -13.52 -9.56 -7.56
CA PHE A 336 -12.38 -8.82 -7.04
C PHE A 336 -11.46 -9.77 -6.28
N ASP A 337 -10.26 -10.01 -6.80
CA ASP A 337 -9.23 -10.78 -6.11
C ASP A 337 -8.23 -9.84 -5.44
N PRO A 338 -8.16 -9.80 -4.09
CA PRO A 338 -7.19 -8.99 -3.37
C PRO A 338 -5.74 -9.30 -3.75
N HIS A 339 -5.39 -10.56 -4.04
CA HIS A 339 -4.03 -10.96 -4.41
C HIS A 339 -3.59 -10.41 -5.77
N GLU A 340 -4.56 -10.17 -6.67
CA GLU A 340 -4.30 -9.59 -7.99
C GLU A 340 -4.38 -8.05 -8.00
N LYS A 341 -5.01 -7.43 -7.01
CA LYS A 341 -5.32 -6.00 -7.01
C LYS A 341 -4.56 -5.19 -5.98
N ILE A 342 -4.07 -5.83 -4.91
CA ILE A 342 -3.35 -5.13 -3.84
C ILE A 342 -1.84 -5.25 -4.07
N ILE A 343 -1.16 -4.10 -4.13
CA ILE A 343 0.28 -4.00 -4.41
C ILE A 343 1.10 -4.85 -3.43
N GLU A 344 0.83 -4.70 -2.12
CA GLU A 344 1.56 -5.40 -1.07
C GLU A 344 1.38 -6.92 -1.15
N TYR A 345 0.21 -7.40 -1.57
CA TYR A 345 -0.04 -8.84 -1.71
C TYR A 345 0.70 -9.41 -2.93
N LYS A 346 0.74 -8.69 -4.04
CA LYS A 346 1.53 -9.09 -5.21
C LYS A 346 3.02 -9.16 -4.87
N LEU A 347 3.56 -8.16 -4.19
CA LEU A 347 4.95 -8.16 -3.73
C LEU A 347 5.28 -9.32 -2.79
N ALA A 348 4.34 -9.69 -1.91
CA ALA A 348 4.52 -10.81 -1.00
C ALA A 348 4.52 -12.17 -1.73
N ALA A 349 3.70 -12.32 -2.78
CA ALA A 349 3.64 -13.54 -3.59
C ALA A 349 4.97 -13.79 -4.33
N ASP A 350 5.64 -12.74 -4.82
CA ASP A 350 6.92 -12.84 -5.53
C ASP A 350 8.09 -13.23 -4.60
N ALA A 351 7.98 -12.99 -3.30
CA ALA A 351 9.05 -13.26 -2.34
C ALA A 351 9.36 -14.75 -2.09
N GLY A 352 8.53 -15.66 -2.58
CA GLY A 352 8.81 -17.11 -2.69
C GLY A 352 9.01 -17.90 -1.40
N HIS A 353 9.01 -17.27 -0.22
CA HIS A 353 9.24 -17.93 1.06
C HIS A 353 7.93 -18.11 1.81
N LYS A 354 7.54 -19.35 2.04
CA LYS A 354 6.39 -19.69 2.88
C LYS A 354 6.71 -19.33 4.33
N LYS A 355 5.96 -18.38 4.88
CA LYS A 355 6.12 -17.95 6.28
C LYS A 355 5.55 -19.01 7.23
N LEU A 356 6.06 -19.06 8.45
CA LEU A 356 5.52 -19.95 9.51
C LEU A 356 4.06 -19.63 9.84
N ILE A 357 3.69 -18.35 9.79
CA ILE A 357 2.30 -17.90 10.03
C ILE A 357 1.31 -18.34 8.94
N ASP A 358 1.79 -18.78 7.76
CA ASP A 358 0.95 -19.28 6.67
C ASP A 358 0.64 -20.79 6.83
N PHE A 359 1.19 -21.44 7.84
CA PHE A 359 0.92 -22.85 8.11
C PHE A 359 -0.47 -23.01 8.71
N THR A 360 -1.12 -24.13 8.40
CA THR A 360 -2.29 -24.55 9.17
C THR A 360 -1.89 -24.82 10.63
N VAL A 361 -2.84 -24.78 11.57
CA VAL A 361 -2.57 -25.10 12.98
C VAL A 361 -1.87 -26.46 13.13
N ALA A 362 -2.35 -27.48 12.39
CA ALA A 362 -1.71 -28.79 12.38
C ALA A 362 -0.32 -28.74 11.72
N GLY A 363 -0.18 -28.01 10.61
CA GLY A 363 1.10 -27.85 9.92
C GLY A 363 2.16 -27.20 10.80
N PHE A 364 1.81 -26.14 11.52
CA PHE A 364 2.72 -25.49 12.46
C PHE A 364 3.15 -26.45 13.60
N ALA A 365 2.21 -27.22 14.15
CA ALA A 365 2.52 -28.21 15.19
C ALA A 365 3.40 -29.36 14.66
N HIS A 366 3.15 -29.84 13.43
CA HIS A 366 3.98 -30.87 12.80
C HIS A 366 5.41 -30.39 12.53
N GLU A 367 5.56 -29.16 12.01
CA GLU A 367 6.89 -28.58 11.77
C GLU A 367 7.65 -28.37 13.07
N THR A 368 6.97 -27.87 14.12
CA THR A 368 7.57 -27.71 15.46
C THR A 368 8.05 -29.05 16.06
N ALA A 369 7.38 -30.15 15.73
CA ALA A 369 7.72 -31.49 16.21
C ALA A 369 8.77 -32.22 15.35
N SER A 370 9.22 -31.59 14.26
CA SER A 370 10.18 -32.19 13.32
C SER A 370 11.64 -31.93 13.75
N GLU A 371 12.59 -32.36 12.91
CA GLU A 371 14.03 -32.05 13.06
C GLU A 371 14.39 -30.65 12.52
N SER A 372 13.41 -29.88 12.04
CA SER A 372 13.62 -28.52 11.54
C SER A 372 14.12 -27.61 12.65
N PRO A 373 15.11 -26.73 12.39
CA PRO A 373 15.58 -25.75 13.38
C PRO A 373 14.53 -24.66 13.70
N ALA A 374 13.49 -24.52 12.89
CA ALA A 374 12.37 -23.59 13.05
C ALA A 374 11.05 -24.26 12.65
N PRO A 375 9.92 -23.95 13.35
CA PRO A 375 9.79 -23.00 14.47
C PRO A 375 10.38 -23.51 15.79
N GLY A 376 11.12 -22.65 16.49
CA GLY A 376 11.67 -22.92 17.82
C GLY A 376 10.84 -22.32 18.95
N GLY A 377 11.42 -22.34 20.16
CA GLY A 377 10.77 -21.80 21.37
C GLY A 377 10.41 -20.32 21.30
N GLY A 378 11.18 -19.52 20.57
CA GLY A 378 10.90 -18.09 20.36
C GLY A 378 9.68 -17.88 19.46
N SER A 379 9.61 -18.55 18.32
CA SER A 379 8.45 -18.52 17.42
C SER A 379 7.17 -19.00 18.11
N VAL A 380 7.24 -20.09 18.90
CA VAL A 380 6.11 -20.60 19.69
C VAL A 380 5.69 -19.58 20.76
N SER A 381 6.64 -18.92 21.43
CA SER A 381 6.33 -17.87 22.42
C SER A 381 5.63 -16.67 21.78
N ALA A 382 6.08 -16.22 20.61
CA ALA A 382 5.44 -15.14 19.87
C ALA A 382 3.99 -15.51 19.48
N TYR A 383 3.76 -16.73 19.02
CA TYR A 383 2.44 -17.22 18.66
C TYR A 383 1.49 -17.31 19.87
N LEU A 384 1.98 -17.77 21.03
CA LEU A 384 1.21 -17.75 22.28
C LEU A 384 0.80 -16.33 22.68
N GLY A 385 1.70 -15.36 22.56
CA GLY A 385 1.39 -13.94 22.78
C GLY A 385 0.31 -13.44 21.82
N ALA A 386 0.39 -13.80 20.54
CA ALA A 386 -0.60 -13.46 19.52
C ALA A 386 -1.99 -14.05 19.86
N LEU A 387 -2.06 -15.29 20.32
CA LEU A 387 -3.31 -15.92 20.77
C LEU A 387 -3.89 -15.22 22.01
N GLY A 388 -3.06 -14.81 22.97
CA GLY A 388 -3.49 -14.04 24.13
C GLY A 388 -4.14 -12.70 23.75
N ALA A 389 -3.48 -11.94 22.86
CA ALA A 389 -4.02 -10.70 22.30
C ALA A 389 -5.31 -10.94 21.50
N SER A 390 -5.38 -12.04 20.73
CA SER A 390 -6.54 -12.42 19.92
C SER A 390 -7.78 -12.69 20.78
N LEU A 391 -7.63 -13.42 21.89
CA LEU A 391 -8.74 -13.72 22.79
C LEU A 391 -9.33 -12.43 23.39
N ALA A 392 -8.50 -11.53 23.87
CA ALA A 392 -8.96 -10.25 24.41
C ALA A 392 -9.62 -9.38 23.30
N THR A 393 -9.09 -9.40 22.08
CA THR A 393 -9.68 -8.71 20.93
C THR A 393 -11.05 -9.28 20.60
N MET A 394 -11.21 -10.61 20.66
CA MET A 394 -12.49 -11.27 20.49
C MET A 394 -13.50 -10.81 21.56
N VAL A 395 -13.10 -10.76 22.84
CA VAL A 395 -13.98 -10.26 23.92
C VAL A 395 -14.40 -8.80 23.66
N ALA A 396 -13.48 -7.95 23.18
CA ALA A 396 -13.78 -6.56 22.83
C ALA A 396 -14.80 -6.50 21.68
N ASN A 397 -14.59 -7.26 20.61
CA ASN A 397 -15.51 -7.31 19.46
C ASN A 397 -16.90 -7.83 19.86
N LEU A 398 -16.99 -8.90 20.66
CA LEU A 398 -18.26 -9.42 21.16
C LEU A 398 -18.97 -8.40 22.08
N SER A 399 -18.22 -7.62 22.85
CA SER A 399 -18.76 -6.57 23.71
C SER A 399 -19.27 -5.37 22.92
N SER A 400 -18.59 -5.00 21.84
CA SER A 400 -18.98 -3.92 20.93
C SER A 400 -20.35 -4.16 20.28
N HIS A 401 -20.77 -5.41 20.11
CA HIS A 401 -22.03 -5.81 19.47
C HIS A 401 -23.05 -6.40 20.44
N LYS A 402 -22.80 -6.31 21.73
CA LYS A 402 -23.71 -6.85 22.74
C LYS A 402 -24.98 -6.02 22.79
N ARG A 403 -26.13 -6.68 22.63
CA ARG A 403 -27.44 -6.02 22.71
C ARG A 403 -27.61 -5.22 24.00
N GLY A 404 -27.98 -3.96 23.88
CA GLY A 404 -28.14 -3.03 24.99
C GLY A 404 -26.83 -2.32 25.39
N TRP A 405 -25.76 -2.49 24.64
CA TRP A 405 -24.47 -1.80 24.80
C TRP A 405 -24.12 -0.92 23.59
N ASP A 406 -25.13 -0.56 22.80
CA ASP A 406 -24.96 0.15 21.55
C ASP A 406 -24.25 1.51 21.71
N ASP A 407 -24.40 2.18 22.82
CA ASP A 407 -23.72 3.41 23.21
C ASP A 407 -22.25 3.23 23.57
N ARG A 408 -21.82 1.99 23.80
CA ARG A 408 -20.43 1.62 24.19
C ARG A 408 -19.63 1.03 23.04
N TRP A 409 -20.21 0.90 21.85
CA TRP A 409 -19.54 0.23 20.72
C TRP A 409 -18.16 0.81 20.42
N LYS A 410 -18.02 2.16 20.45
CA LYS A 410 -16.75 2.82 20.14
C LYS A 410 -15.67 2.52 21.16
N PHE A 411 -16.01 2.49 22.44
CA PHE A 411 -15.09 2.12 23.50
C PHE A 411 -14.49 0.74 23.30
N PHE A 412 -15.32 -0.25 22.97
CA PHE A 412 -14.84 -1.61 22.70
C PHE A 412 -14.13 -1.73 21.36
N SER A 413 -14.55 -0.96 20.35
CA SER A 413 -13.85 -0.87 19.08
C SER A 413 -12.40 -0.39 19.25
N ASP A 414 -12.17 0.65 20.05
CA ASP A 414 -10.83 1.19 20.29
C ASP A 414 -9.91 0.14 20.94
N TRP A 415 -10.44 -0.65 21.89
CA TRP A 415 -9.71 -1.77 22.46
C TRP A 415 -9.45 -2.89 21.45
N ALA A 416 -10.43 -3.20 20.62
CA ALA A 416 -10.28 -4.21 19.57
C ALA A 416 -9.23 -3.80 18.52
N GLU A 417 -9.18 -2.55 18.11
CA GLU A 417 -8.13 -2.05 17.20
C GLU A 417 -6.73 -2.15 17.83
N LYS A 418 -6.60 -1.81 19.11
CA LYS A 418 -5.34 -1.98 19.85
C LYS A 418 -4.94 -3.46 19.89
N GLY A 419 -5.90 -4.35 20.11
CA GLY A 419 -5.68 -5.79 20.15
C GLY A 419 -5.27 -6.37 18.79
N GLN A 420 -5.91 -5.98 17.70
CA GLN A 420 -5.50 -6.38 16.34
C GLN A 420 -4.05 -5.98 16.06
N LYS A 421 -3.68 -4.75 16.38
CA LYS A 421 -2.30 -4.27 16.19
C LYS A 421 -1.29 -5.09 16.99
N LEU A 422 -1.58 -5.43 18.23
CA LEU A 422 -0.70 -6.27 19.06
C LEU A 422 -0.59 -7.68 18.51
N LYS A 423 -1.72 -8.27 18.11
CA LYS A 423 -1.78 -9.59 17.46
C LYS A 423 -0.90 -9.62 16.20
N ASP A 424 -1.05 -8.63 15.31
CA ASP A 424 -0.30 -8.58 14.06
C ASP A 424 1.21 -8.40 14.28
N GLN A 425 1.59 -7.57 15.27
CA GLN A 425 2.99 -7.42 15.67
C GLN A 425 3.57 -8.72 16.23
N LEU A 426 2.81 -9.46 17.03
CA LEU A 426 3.24 -10.74 17.59
C LEU A 426 3.30 -11.84 16.53
N LEU A 427 2.36 -11.87 15.58
CA LEU A 427 2.44 -12.77 14.42
C LEU A 427 3.67 -12.48 13.56
N PHE A 428 4.00 -11.20 13.33
CA PHE A 428 5.25 -10.85 12.65
C PHE A 428 6.48 -11.40 13.39
N MET A 429 6.49 -11.38 14.73
CA MET A 429 7.60 -11.89 15.53
C MET A 429 7.78 -13.41 15.44
N VAL A 430 6.76 -14.17 15.01
CA VAL A 430 6.86 -15.63 14.80
C VAL A 430 7.92 -15.95 13.76
N ASP A 431 7.86 -15.26 12.62
CA ASP A 431 8.84 -15.42 11.53
C ASP A 431 10.15 -14.69 11.80
N GLU A 432 10.10 -13.55 12.52
CA GLU A 432 11.29 -12.75 12.81
C GLU A 432 12.25 -13.47 13.79
N ASP A 433 11.75 -14.36 14.65
CA ASP A 433 12.59 -15.24 15.47
C ASP A 433 13.44 -16.17 14.58
N THR A 434 12.84 -16.76 13.57
CA THR A 434 13.55 -17.57 12.58
C THR A 434 14.52 -16.73 11.75
N ASN A 435 14.12 -15.53 11.32
CA ASN A 435 15.00 -14.62 10.60
C ASN A 435 16.22 -14.20 11.41
N ALA A 436 16.06 -13.96 12.72
CA ALA A 436 17.17 -13.65 13.62
C ALA A 436 18.18 -14.80 13.68
N PHE A 437 17.70 -16.05 13.75
CA PHE A 437 18.57 -17.23 13.69
C PHE A 437 19.30 -17.33 12.35
N ASN A 438 18.61 -17.15 11.24
CA ASN A 438 19.20 -17.20 9.90
C ASN A 438 20.31 -16.15 9.73
N ARG A 439 20.14 -14.93 10.25
CA ARG A 439 21.18 -13.89 10.24
C ARG A 439 22.46 -14.31 10.96
N ILE A 440 22.34 -15.07 12.06
CA ILE A 440 23.51 -15.63 12.76
C ILE A 440 24.21 -16.64 11.85
N MET A 441 23.45 -17.54 11.21
CA MET A 441 24.01 -18.55 10.29
C MET A 441 24.71 -17.92 9.10
N ASP A 442 24.09 -16.87 8.50
CA ASP A 442 24.68 -16.09 7.41
C ASP A 442 26.00 -15.43 7.84
N ALA A 443 26.05 -14.81 9.03
CA ALA A 443 27.26 -14.22 9.57
C ALA A 443 28.37 -15.26 9.81
N PHE A 444 28.01 -16.47 10.24
CA PHE A 444 28.96 -17.58 10.34
C PHE A 444 29.46 -18.05 8.97
N GLY A 445 28.71 -17.86 7.89
CA GLY A 445 29.08 -18.17 6.51
C GLY A 445 30.08 -17.21 5.88
N LEU A 446 30.28 -16.01 6.46
CA LEU A 446 31.17 -14.98 5.92
C LEU A 446 32.63 -15.45 5.78
N PRO A 447 33.39 -14.90 4.80
CA PRO A 447 34.80 -15.20 4.59
C PRO A 447 35.64 -15.00 5.85
N LYS A 448 36.74 -15.81 6.00
CA LYS A 448 37.65 -15.76 7.15
C LYS A 448 39.14 -15.88 6.75
N LYS A 449 39.46 -15.55 5.48
CA LYS A 449 40.80 -15.77 4.94
C LYS A 449 41.80 -14.66 5.30
N SER A 450 41.39 -13.40 5.26
CA SER A 450 42.21 -12.24 5.63
C SER A 450 41.87 -11.74 7.04
N GLU A 451 42.73 -10.90 7.62
CA GLU A 451 42.41 -10.26 8.92
C GLU A 451 41.22 -9.30 8.81
N ALA A 452 41.06 -8.63 7.66
CA ALA A 452 39.88 -7.81 7.39
C ALA A 452 38.60 -8.66 7.33
N ASP A 453 38.64 -9.83 6.66
CA ASP A 453 37.51 -10.76 6.63
C ASP A 453 37.11 -11.24 8.04
N LYS A 454 38.11 -11.60 8.85
CA LYS A 454 37.86 -12.05 10.23
C LYS A 454 37.21 -10.96 11.07
N GLN A 455 37.67 -9.72 10.94
CA GLN A 455 37.09 -8.59 11.66
C GLN A 455 35.65 -8.32 11.24
N THR A 456 35.37 -8.24 9.93
CA THR A 456 34.04 -8.06 9.39
C THR A 456 33.10 -9.19 9.83
N ARG A 457 33.58 -10.44 9.78
CA ARG A 457 32.82 -11.60 10.24
C ARG A 457 32.51 -11.55 11.74
N LYS A 458 33.48 -11.14 12.56
CA LYS A 458 33.29 -11.00 14.02
C LYS A 458 32.22 -9.95 14.34
N GLU A 459 32.30 -8.79 13.68
CA GLU A 459 31.32 -7.70 13.85
C GLU A 459 29.92 -8.13 13.40
N ALA A 460 29.82 -8.84 12.28
CA ALA A 460 28.54 -9.36 11.78
C ALA A 460 27.91 -10.39 12.73
N ILE A 461 28.72 -11.32 13.30
CA ILE A 461 28.25 -12.31 14.28
C ILE A 461 27.76 -11.59 15.54
N GLU A 462 28.51 -10.63 16.05
CA GLU A 462 28.13 -9.88 17.25
C GLU A 462 26.82 -9.10 17.04
N ALA A 463 26.68 -8.42 15.89
CA ALA A 463 25.45 -7.70 15.53
C ALA A 463 24.24 -8.63 15.40
N ALA A 464 24.39 -9.77 14.72
CA ALA A 464 23.34 -10.77 14.57
C ALA A 464 22.94 -11.39 15.91
N SER A 465 23.92 -11.65 16.79
CA SER A 465 23.69 -12.20 18.12
C SER A 465 22.95 -11.22 19.04
N LYS A 466 23.28 -9.93 18.99
CA LYS A 466 22.52 -8.87 19.70
C LYS A 466 21.09 -8.82 19.23
N TYR A 467 20.89 -8.85 17.91
CA TYR A 467 19.54 -8.87 17.33
C TYR A 467 18.72 -10.09 17.78
N ALA A 468 19.33 -11.27 17.86
CA ALA A 468 18.69 -12.48 18.35
C ALA A 468 18.30 -12.42 19.85
N ILE A 469 18.85 -11.47 20.62
CA ILE A 469 18.41 -11.18 22.00
C ILE A 469 17.25 -10.16 21.99
N GLU A 470 17.31 -9.16 21.10
CA GLU A 470 16.31 -8.10 20.99
C GLU A 470 14.94 -8.64 20.53
N VAL A 471 14.93 -9.59 19.60
CA VAL A 471 13.69 -10.20 19.07
C VAL A 471 12.84 -10.83 20.16
N PRO A 472 13.30 -11.81 20.97
CA PRO A 472 12.49 -12.37 22.04
C PRO A 472 12.17 -11.36 23.15
N LEU A 473 13.05 -10.39 23.43
CA LEU A 473 12.72 -9.29 24.35
C LEU A 473 11.54 -8.45 23.83
N LYS A 474 11.47 -8.22 22.53
CA LYS A 474 10.33 -7.54 21.89
C LYS A 474 9.03 -8.34 22.01
N VAL A 475 9.09 -9.66 21.88
CA VAL A 475 7.94 -10.56 22.13
C VAL A 475 7.44 -10.41 23.57
N MET A 476 8.36 -10.34 24.55
CA MET A 476 7.99 -10.12 25.96
C MET A 476 7.27 -8.78 26.16
N GLU A 477 7.79 -7.68 25.60
CA GLU A 477 7.19 -6.35 25.70
C GLU A 477 5.80 -6.26 25.07
N LEU A 478 5.62 -6.84 23.90
CA LEU A 478 4.33 -6.88 23.19
C LEU A 478 3.31 -7.72 23.95
N SER A 479 3.74 -8.88 24.47
CA SER A 479 2.88 -9.76 25.27
C SER A 479 2.49 -9.11 26.61
N LEU A 480 3.40 -8.40 27.28
CA LEU A 480 3.06 -7.61 28.46
C LEU A 480 2.07 -6.48 28.12
N SER A 481 2.27 -5.78 26.99
CA SER A 481 1.36 -4.73 26.54
C SER A 481 -0.05 -5.24 26.24
N SER A 482 -0.20 -6.51 25.84
CA SER A 482 -1.52 -7.12 25.64
C SER A 482 -2.28 -7.35 26.95
N MET A 483 -1.60 -7.44 28.08
CA MET A 483 -2.24 -7.66 29.39
C MET A 483 -3.11 -6.48 29.83
N GLU A 484 -2.81 -5.26 29.40
CA GLU A 484 -3.67 -4.11 29.67
C GLU A 484 -5.05 -4.26 28.97
N LEU A 485 -5.05 -4.69 27.71
CA LEU A 485 -6.26 -5.02 26.98
C LEU A 485 -7.01 -6.20 27.64
N ILE A 486 -6.29 -7.25 28.01
CA ILE A 486 -6.87 -8.43 28.65
C ILE A 486 -7.53 -8.04 29.98
N GLU A 487 -6.86 -7.24 30.81
CA GLU A 487 -7.40 -6.76 32.08
C GLU A 487 -8.66 -5.90 31.88
N ALA A 488 -8.64 -4.98 30.90
CA ALA A 488 -9.81 -4.17 30.56
C ALA A 488 -11.00 -5.03 30.10
N MET A 489 -10.75 -6.09 29.34
CA MET A 489 -11.80 -7.01 28.89
C MET A 489 -12.30 -7.94 30.00
N ALA A 490 -11.46 -8.32 30.94
CA ALA A 490 -11.89 -9.03 32.12
C ALA A 490 -12.82 -8.19 33.04
N GLU A 491 -12.56 -6.88 33.14
CA GLU A 491 -13.35 -5.97 33.99
C GLU A 491 -14.65 -5.47 33.30
N MET A 492 -14.55 -5.04 32.06
CA MET A 492 -15.58 -4.26 31.38
C MET A 492 -16.23 -4.98 30.21
N GLY A 493 -15.64 -6.07 29.75
CA GLY A 493 -16.10 -6.86 28.61
C GLY A 493 -17.38 -7.65 28.90
N ASN A 494 -17.84 -8.36 27.88
CA ASN A 494 -19.00 -9.25 28.02
C ASN A 494 -18.73 -10.33 29.10
N PRO A 495 -19.49 -10.36 30.18
CA PRO A 495 -19.26 -11.34 31.27
C PRO A 495 -19.29 -12.79 30.80
N ASN A 496 -20.05 -13.11 29.76
CA ASN A 496 -20.13 -14.46 29.20
C ASN A 496 -18.83 -14.91 28.50
N SER A 497 -17.91 -13.99 28.24
CA SER A 497 -16.61 -14.24 27.62
C SER A 497 -15.46 -13.96 28.59
N VAL A 498 -15.72 -13.84 29.89
CA VAL A 498 -14.69 -13.51 30.89
C VAL A 498 -13.61 -14.58 30.97
N SER A 499 -13.97 -15.85 30.78
CA SER A 499 -13.02 -16.98 30.76
C SER A 499 -12.01 -16.86 29.62
N ASP A 500 -12.42 -16.32 28.47
CA ASP A 500 -11.51 -16.08 27.33
C ASP A 500 -10.44 -15.02 27.67
N ALA A 501 -10.81 -13.99 28.43
CA ALA A 501 -9.85 -13.03 28.96
C ALA A 501 -8.86 -13.70 29.93
N GLY A 502 -9.34 -14.61 30.79
CA GLY A 502 -8.50 -15.41 31.70
C GLY A 502 -7.48 -16.29 30.95
N VAL A 503 -7.94 -17.03 29.94
CA VAL A 503 -7.06 -17.83 29.06
C VAL A 503 -6.08 -16.91 28.32
N GLY A 504 -6.52 -15.75 27.87
CA GLY A 504 -5.66 -14.74 27.24
C GLY A 504 -4.50 -14.31 28.15
N ALA A 505 -4.76 -14.08 29.44
CA ALA A 505 -3.73 -13.72 30.41
C ALA A 505 -2.69 -14.84 30.61
N ILE A 506 -3.15 -16.09 30.69
CA ILE A 506 -2.27 -17.26 30.79
C ILE A 506 -1.37 -17.39 29.57
N CYS A 507 -1.94 -17.23 28.37
CA CYS A 507 -1.18 -17.27 27.10
C CYS A 507 -0.12 -16.15 27.07
N ALA A 508 -0.50 -14.92 27.38
CA ALA A 508 0.41 -13.78 27.38
C ALA A 508 1.56 -13.96 28.40
N ARG A 509 1.28 -14.45 29.60
CA ARG A 509 2.32 -14.74 30.57
C ARG A 509 3.23 -15.90 30.13
N ALA A 510 2.66 -16.97 29.55
CA ALA A 510 3.45 -18.08 29.02
C ALA A 510 4.38 -17.60 27.88
N ALA A 511 3.90 -16.70 27.01
CA ALA A 511 4.70 -16.07 25.99
C ALA A 511 5.89 -15.29 26.56
N VAL A 512 5.65 -14.44 27.58
CA VAL A 512 6.70 -13.69 28.29
C VAL A 512 7.75 -14.64 28.88
N ASN A 513 7.33 -15.69 29.55
CA ASN A 513 8.25 -16.66 30.16
C ASN A 513 9.07 -17.42 29.11
N GLY A 514 8.43 -17.93 28.07
CA GLY A 514 9.10 -18.65 26.99
C GLY A 514 10.12 -17.77 26.26
N ALA A 515 9.72 -16.55 25.90
CA ALA A 515 10.63 -15.60 25.29
C ALA A 515 11.81 -15.20 26.19
N PHE A 516 11.60 -15.11 27.52
CA PHE A 516 12.68 -14.81 28.46
C PHE A 516 13.73 -15.93 28.52
N LEU A 517 13.35 -17.19 28.34
CA LEU A 517 14.31 -18.29 28.21
C LEU A 517 15.22 -18.07 26.98
N ASN A 518 14.65 -17.62 25.86
CA ASN A 518 15.41 -17.31 24.66
C ASN A 518 16.33 -16.08 24.84
N VAL A 519 15.87 -15.02 25.52
CA VAL A 519 16.74 -13.89 25.90
C VAL A 519 17.97 -14.37 26.69
N LYS A 520 17.76 -15.23 27.69
CA LYS A 520 18.84 -15.72 28.55
C LYS A 520 19.84 -16.59 27.81
N ILE A 521 19.37 -17.53 26.97
CA ILE A 521 20.28 -18.44 26.27
C ILE A 521 21.10 -17.67 25.23
N ASN A 522 20.49 -16.74 24.50
CA ASN A 522 21.17 -15.93 23.51
C ASN A 522 22.17 -14.94 24.15
N ALA A 523 21.81 -14.35 25.29
CA ALA A 523 22.69 -13.47 26.07
C ALA A 523 23.95 -14.16 26.60
N ALA A 524 23.91 -15.47 26.82
CA ALA A 524 25.08 -16.23 27.29
C ALA A 524 26.21 -16.29 26.24
N GLY A 525 25.88 -16.17 24.95
CA GLY A 525 26.79 -16.39 23.82
C GLY A 525 27.49 -15.15 23.25
N ILE A 526 27.24 -13.93 23.77
CA ILE A 526 27.83 -12.71 23.20
C ILE A 526 29.00 -12.17 24.02
N ASP A 527 29.94 -11.48 23.33
CA ASP A 527 31.13 -10.89 23.96
C ASP A 527 30.78 -9.64 24.80
N ASP A 528 29.81 -8.82 24.35
CA ASP A 528 29.34 -7.60 25.04
C ASP A 528 28.49 -7.94 26.27
N ARG A 529 29.17 -8.23 27.38
CA ARG A 529 28.52 -8.60 28.65
C ARG A 529 27.63 -7.49 29.23
N SER A 530 28.01 -6.23 29.02
CA SER A 530 27.23 -5.09 29.49
C SER A 530 25.86 -5.04 28.83
N PHE A 531 25.79 -5.23 27.52
CA PHE A 531 24.56 -5.32 26.77
C PHE A 531 23.73 -6.56 27.20
N ALA A 532 24.39 -7.74 27.30
CA ALA A 532 23.73 -8.97 27.73
C ALA A 532 23.04 -8.82 29.10
N ASP A 533 23.76 -8.30 30.08
CA ASP A 533 23.25 -8.14 31.45
C ASP A 533 22.08 -7.13 31.50
N GLN A 534 22.17 -6.04 30.73
CA GLN A 534 21.08 -5.06 30.59
C GLN A 534 19.81 -5.70 30.00
N MET A 535 19.93 -6.51 28.93
CA MET A 535 18.78 -7.16 28.30
C MET A 535 18.16 -8.20 29.22
N VAL A 536 18.95 -8.99 29.92
CA VAL A 536 18.45 -9.96 30.90
C VAL A 536 17.77 -9.27 32.09
N GLN A 537 18.31 -8.18 32.61
CA GLN A 537 17.69 -7.39 33.67
C GLN A 537 16.33 -6.81 33.22
N LYS A 538 16.26 -6.24 32.02
CA LYS A 538 15.02 -5.74 31.43
C LYS A 538 14.00 -6.84 31.26
N GLY A 539 14.41 -8.01 30.76
CA GLY A 539 13.53 -9.18 30.63
C GLY A 539 12.99 -9.67 31.99
N ALA A 540 13.82 -9.68 33.02
CA ALA A 540 13.37 -10.06 34.39
C ALA A 540 12.29 -9.10 34.93
N GLN A 541 12.41 -7.80 34.68
CA GLN A 541 11.40 -6.82 35.07
C GLN A 541 10.08 -7.04 34.30
N VAL A 542 10.13 -7.28 33.00
CA VAL A 542 8.94 -7.58 32.18
C VAL A 542 8.26 -8.85 32.66
N MET A 543 9.04 -9.90 32.96
CA MET A 543 8.51 -11.14 33.47
C MET A 543 7.79 -10.97 34.84
N GLN A 544 8.36 -10.19 35.75
CA GLN A 544 7.72 -9.89 37.04
C GLN A 544 6.40 -9.15 36.82
N GLN A 545 6.38 -8.11 36.02
CA GLN A 545 5.16 -7.34 35.72
C GLN A 545 4.07 -8.21 35.08
N ALA A 546 4.44 -9.11 34.16
CA ALA A 546 3.49 -10.03 33.54
C ALA A 546 2.90 -11.02 34.53
N THR A 547 3.71 -11.51 35.47
CA THR A 547 3.25 -12.44 36.54
C THR A 547 2.25 -11.74 37.47
N GLU A 548 2.53 -10.51 37.86
CA GLU A 548 1.62 -9.71 38.70
C GLU A 548 0.32 -9.38 37.99
N ALA A 549 0.40 -9.03 36.67
CA ALA A 549 -0.77 -8.75 35.86
C ALA A 549 -1.66 -9.99 35.70
N GLU A 550 -1.07 -11.16 35.35
CA GLU A 550 -1.84 -12.41 35.26
C GLU A 550 -2.60 -12.70 36.56
N ARG A 551 -1.93 -12.62 37.72
CA ARG A 551 -2.57 -12.87 39.01
C ARG A 551 -3.77 -11.95 39.23
N ARG A 552 -3.62 -10.63 39.00
CA ARG A 552 -4.74 -9.66 39.15
C ARG A 552 -5.89 -9.96 38.21
N ILE A 553 -5.58 -10.33 36.94
CA ILE A 553 -6.60 -10.65 35.95
C ILE A 553 -7.36 -11.89 36.34
N LEU A 554 -6.67 -12.97 36.75
CA LEU A 554 -7.31 -14.22 37.11
C LEU A 554 -8.17 -14.07 38.38
N GLU A 555 -7.75 -13.27 39.38
CA GLU A 555 -8.57 -12.96 40.56
C GLU A 555 -9.91 -12.28 40.15
N LYS A 556 -9.87 -11.36 39.17
CA LYS A 556 -11.08 -10.71 38.65
C LYS A 556 -11.97 -11.67 37.87
N VAL A 557 -11.37 -12.51 37.02
CA VAL A 557 -12.08 -13.53 36.24
C VAL A 557 -12.82 -14.50 37.16
N GLU A 558 -12.14 -15.05 38.17
CA GLU A 558 -12.72 -15.97 39.17
C GLU A 558 -13.89 -15.32 39.92
N ALA A 559 -13.72 -14.06 40.35
CA ALA A 559 -14.78 -13.35 41.07
C ALA A 559 -16.03 -13.14 40.21
N ILE A 560 -15.89 -13.00 38.87
CA ILE A 560 -17.01 -12.86 37.94
C ILE A 560 -17.67 -14.21 37.70
N ILE A 561 -16.89 -15.27 37.49
CA ILE A 561 -17.40 -16.64 37.30
C ILE A 561 -18.24 -17.07 38.56
N GLN A 562 -17.72 -16.82 39.74
CA GLN A 562 -18.44 -17.15 41.01
C GLN A 562 -19.75 -16.39 41.18
N LYS A 563 -19.87 -15.18 40.62
CA LYS A 563 -21.13 -14.41 40.64
C LYS A 563 -22.18 -14.88 39.63
N GLN A 564 -21.74 -15.65 38.64
CA GLN A 564 -22.62 -16.20 37.59
C GLN A 564 -23.11 -17.64 37.95
N ALA A 565 -22.37 -18.34 38.83
CA ALA A 565 -22.73 -19.64 39.35
C ALA A 565 -23.78 -19.52 40.49
#